data_4aa55be9aace85f4e5c9dd8209ba85e4
#
_entry.id   4aa55be9aace85f4e5c9dd8209ba85e4
#
_cell.length_a   1.000
_cell.length_b   1.000
_cell.length_c   1.000
_cell.angle_alpha   90.00
_cell.angle_beta   90.00
_cell.angle_gamma   90.00
#
_symmetry.space_group_name_H-M   'P 1'
#
loop_
_entity.id
_entity.type
_entity.pdbx_description
1 polymer ?
#
loop_
_entity_poly.entity_id
_entity_poly.type
_entity_poly.pdbx_seq_one_letter_code
_entity_poly.pdbx_strand_id
1 'polypeptide(L)'
;MTHRLPAIFALFFCLFSFSALAQVSLAPTTVFIDQNGIGTLFVTNPGDTPQEINVSFLFGYPGNDDMGNLTMVYGDSLSEKQFGMGDRLRAFPRTFILAPQQQQTVRLQVRPDRTLSAGTYFTRIKVTSNAQTTDVEETNTEGVSTQVNFKFDQIIAAFQKVGAVSTSLEFGEVETEIANNIVRIIPEFKVTGNSPYLGSVTASLKNKTGQVLAEQQQTVALYFSGKRSVELKLPDNLPSGEYDVELTYETRRSDIPSTDLVQSPAVRTTVTLKIQQ
;
A
#
# COMPACT_ATOMS: atom_id res chain seq x y z
N MET A 1 2.86 -20.56 -54.24
CA MET A 1 2.34 -19.19 -53.97
C MET A 1 1.30 -19.21 -52.85
N THR A 2 1.67 -19.48 -51.60
CA THR A 2 0.66 -19.57 -50.48
C THR A 2 1.27 -19.37 -49.12
N HIS A 3 2.05 -18.30 -48.85
CA HIS A 3 2.54 -18.04 -47.49
C HIS A 3 2.58 -16.55 -47.04
N ARG A 4 1.78 -15.67 -47.69
CA ARG A 4 1.76 -14.24 -47.34
C ARG A 4 0.52 -13.76 -46.52
N LEU A 5 -0.51 -14.61 -46.37
CA LEU A 5 -1.73 -14.22 -45.61
C LEU A 5 -1.55 -14.11 -44.06
N PRO A 6 -0.77 -14.96 -43.37
CA PRO A 6 -0.71 -14.85 -41.91
C PRO A 6 0.06 -13.63 -41.42
N ALA A 7 1.01 -13.08 -42.21
CA ALA A 7 1.78 -11.91 -41.82
C ALA A 7 0.97 -10.61 -41.84
N ILE A 8 -0.03 -10.49 -42.73
CA ILE A 8 -0.91 -9.32 -42.83
C ILE A 8 -1.92 -9.31 -41.68
N PHE A 9 -2.38 -10.49 -41.23
CA PHE A 9 -3.30 -10.61 -40.10
C PHE A 9 -2.63 -10.31 -38.74
N ALA A 10 -1.35 -10.67 -38.59
CA ALA A 10 -0.57 -10.32 -37.41
C ALA A 10 -0.25 -8.82 -37.32
N LEU A 11 -0.04 -8.14 -38.46
CA LEU A 11 0.20 -6.70 -38.49
C LEU A 11 -1.07 -5.90 -38.16
N PHE A 12 -2.25 -6.42 -38.51
CA PHE A 12 -3.54 -5.74 -38.20
C PHE A 12 -3.93 -5.85 -36.72
N PHE A 13 -3.47 -6.89 -36.01
CA PHE A 13 -3.73 -7.06 -34.57
C PHE A 13 -2.90 -6.13 -33.67
N CYS A 14 -1.74 -5.64 -34.15
CA CYS A 14 -0.91 -4.67 -33.43
C CYS A 14 -1.44 -3.23 -33.46
N LEU A 15 -2.47 -2.92 -34.25
CA LEU A 15 -3.04 -1.57 -34.35
C LEU A 15 -4.20 -1.29 -33.40
N PHE A 16 -4.67 -2.27 -32.65
CA PHE A 16 -5.62 -2.06 -31.56
C PHE A 16 -4.86 -1.78 -30.25
N SER A 17 -4.19 -0.66 -30.18
CA SER A 17 -3.77 -0.07 -28.90
C SER A 17 -5.03 0.39 -28.19
N PHE A 18 -5.56 -0.44 -27.27
CA PHE A 18 -6.55 0.02 -26.31
C PHE A 18 -5.90 1.13 -25.51
N SER A 19 -6.39 2.34 -25.68
CA SER A 19 -6.07 3.45 -24.77
C SER A 19 -6.63 3.04 -23.41
N ALA A 20 -5.77 2.51 -22.53
CA ALA A 20 -6.11 2.34 -21.14
C ALA A 20 -6.43 3.74 -20.63
N LEU A 21 -7.65 3.95 -20.10
CA LEU A 21 -8.01 5.18 -19.43
C LEU A 21 -7.02 5.37 -18.28
N ALA A 22 -6.04 6.20 -18.48
CA ALA A 22 -4.99 6.41 -17.50
C ALA A 22 -5.57 7.19 -16.34
N GLN A 23 -5.67 6.52 -15.19
CA GLN A 23 -6.00 7.18 -13.93
C GLN A 23 -4.90 8.18 -13.58
N VAL A 24 -5.29 9.21 -12.84
CA VAL A 24 -4.32 10.15 -12.26
C VAL A 24 -3.28 9.37 -11.45
N SER A 25 -2.01 9.70 -11.63
CA SER A 25 -0.89 9.09 -10.91
C SER A 25 -0.49 9.93 -9.71
N LEU A 26 -0.20 9.27 -8.59
CA LEU A 26 0.25 9.89 -7.34
C LEU A 26 1.69 9.47 -7.02
N ALA A 27 2.53 10.42 -6.64
CA ALA A 27 3.88 10.16 -6.17
C ALA A 27 4.26 11.13 -5.02
N PRO A 28 4.85 10.65 -3.94
CA PRO A 28 5.06 9.24 -3.57
C PRO A 28 3.76 8.54 -3.15
N THR A 29 3.77 7.22 -3.05
CA THR A 29 2.63 6.42 -2.54
C THR A 29 2.48 6.46 -1.02
N THR A 30 3.48 7.01 -0.35
CA THR A 30 3.49 7.28 1.10
C THR A 30 4.17 8.61 1.35
N VAL A 31 3.50 9.52 2.03
CA VAL A 31 4.04 10.86 2.32
C VAL A 31 4.53 10.92 3.75
N PHE A 32 5.79 11.32 3.93
CA PHE A 32 6.34 11.67 5.24
C PHE A 32 6.39 13.18 5.38
N ILE A 33 5.77 13.67 6.45
CA ILE A 33 5.80 15.09 6.82
C ILE A 33 7.11 15.35 7.54
N ASP A 34 7.86 16.35 7.08
CA ASP A 34 9.15 16.71 7.63
C ASP A 34 9.04 17.42 9.02
N GLN A 35 10.19 17.79 9.60
CA GLN A 35 10.26 18.46 10.89
C GLN A 35 9.63 19.86 10.89
N ASN A 36 9.48 20.48 9.71
CA ASN A 36 8.83 21.77 9.52
C ASN A 36 7.31 21.64 9.35
N GLY A 37 6.79 20.41 9.41
CA GLY A 37 5.37 20.12 9.18
C GLY A 37 4.97 20.13 7.71
N ILE A 38 5.92 19.91 6.78
CA ILE A 38 5.70 19.98 5.34
C ILE A 38 5.85 18.60 4.72
N GLY A 39 4.92 18.26 3.84
CA GLY A 39 4.99 17.13 2.94
C GLY A 39 4.68 17.55 1.50
N THR A 40 5.04 16.73 0.54
CA THR A 40 4.81 16.99 -0.88
C THR A 40 4.17 15.78 -1.53
N LEU A 41 3.13 16.04 -2.32
CA LEU A 41 2.46 15.05 -3.16
C LEU A 41 2.41 15.58 -4.59
N PHE A 42 2.89 14.79 -5.54
CA PHE A 42 2.75 15.07 -6.97
C PHE A 42 1.54 14.32 -7.51
N VAL A 43 0.68 15.05 -8.20
CA VAL A 43 -0.51 14.52 -8.86
C VAL A 43 -0.32 14.74 -10.35
N THR A 44 -0.27 13.67 -11.13
CA THR A 44 -0.01 13.72 -12.58
C THR A 44 -1.21 13.17 -13.33
N ASN A 45 -1.65 13.88 -14.35
CA ASN A 45 -2.66 13.41 -15.30
C ASN A 45 -1.95 12.87 -16.56
N PRO A 46 -1.76 11.55 -16.69
CA PRO A 46 -1.15 10.97 -17.89
C PRO A 46 -2.12 10.84 -19.07
N GLY A 47 -3.40 11.14 -18.86
CA GLY A 47 -4.46 11.04 -19.85
C GLY A 47 -4.51 12.26 -20.78
N ASP A 48 -5.49 12.25 -21.67
CA ASP A 48 -5.75 13.28 -22.68
C ASP A 48 -6.96 14.18 -22.34
N THR A 49 -7.64 13.90 -21.23
CA THR A 49 -8.79 14.68 -20.75
C THR A 49 -8.46 15.40 -19.45
N PRO A 50 -8.90 16.67 -19.27
CA PRO A 50 -8.74 17.36 -17.99
C PRO A 50 -9.43 16.60 -16.85
N GLN A 51 -8.81 16.63 -15.67
CA GLN A 51 -9.33 15.99 -14.46
C GLN A 51 -9.60 17.03 -13.38
N GLU A 52 -10.77 16.98 -12.77
CA GLU A 52 -11.04 17.70 -11.54
C GLU A 52 -10.51 16.88 -10.37
N ILE A 53 -9.63 17.48 -9.59
CA ILE A 53 -8.96 16.86 -8.46
C ILE A 53 -9.44 17.46 -7.15
N ASN A 54 -9.77 16.59 -6.19
CA ASN A 54 -10.06 16.99 -4.81
C ASN A 54 -9.20 16.17 -3.85
N VAL A 55 -8.49 16.87 -2.94
CA VAL A 55 -7.66 16.26 -1.89
C VAL A 55 -8.36 16.38 -0.56
N SER A 56 -8.59 15.27 0.10
CA SER A 56 -9.22 15.19 1.42
C SER A 56 -8.47 14.22 2.33
N PHE A 57 -8.82 14.22 3.61
CA PHE A 57 -8.16 13.41 4.62
C PHE A 57 -9.20 12.56 5.33
N LEU A 58 -8.82 11.33 5.68
CA LEU A 58 -9.61 10.43 6.50
C LEU A 58 -8.69 9.62 7.39
N PHE A 59 -9.13 9.29 8.59
CA PHE A 59 -8.37 8.39 9.43
C PHE A 59 -8.62 6.95 9.01
N GLY A 60 -7.55 6.16 8.96
CA GLY A 60 -7.61 4.75 8.66
C GLY A 60 -6.21 4.14 8.60
N TYR A 61 -6.16 2.85 8.82
CA TYR A 61 -4.91 2.09 8.86
C TYR A 61 -5.14 0.65 8.42
N PRO A 62 -4.11 -0.05 7.92
CA PRO A 62 -4.19 -1.48 7.69
C PRO A 62 -4.27 -2.21 9.04
N GLY A 63 -5.31 -2.98 9.20
CA GLY A 63 -5.50 -3.96 10.26
C GLY A 63 -5.46 -5.37 9.70
N ASN A 64 -5.79 -6.33 10.52
CA ASN A 64 -5.87 -7.72 10.14
C ASN A 64 -7.11 -8.35 10.77
N ASP A 65 -7.68 -9.35 10.10
CA ASP A 65 -8.69 -10.21 10.69
C ASP A 65 -8.06 -11.32 11.57
N ASP A 66 -8.89 -12.16 12.19
CA ASP A 66 -8.45 -13.25 13.05
C ASP A 66 -7.63 -14.32 12.31
N MET A 67 -7.75 -14.39 10.98
CA MET A 67 -6.97 -15.26 10.10
C MET A 67 -5.69 -14.60 9.58
N GLY A 68 -5.38 -13.40 10.04
CA GLY A 68 -4.21 -12.63 9.61
C GLY A 68 -4.32 -12.03 8.20
N ASN A 69 -5.50 -11.99 7.59
CA ASN A 69 -5.68 -11.34 6.30
C ASN A 69 -5.71 -9.82 6.48
N LEU A 70 -5.12 -9.13 5.50
CA LEU A 70 -5.12 -7.66 5.48
C LEU A 70 -6.54 -7.11 5.33
N THR A 71 -6.92 -6.22 6.22
CA THR A 71 -8.14 -5.42 6.13
C THR A 71 -7.82 -3.94 6.29
N MET A 72 -8.74 -3.07 5.86
CA MET A 72 -8.59 -1.64 6.13
C MET A 72 -9.59 -1.22 7.20
N VAL A 73 -9.07 -0.64 8.27
CA VAL A 73 -9.87 -0.14 9.39
C VAL A 73 -10.11 1.36 9.18
N TYR A 74 -11.37 1.73 9.12
CA TYR A 74 -11.84 3.12 9.08
C TYR A 74 -12.84 3.38 10.21
N GLY A 75 -12.96 4.63 10.62
CA GLY A 75 -13.96 5.04 11.63
C GLY A 75 -13.60 4.65 13.08
N ASP A 76 -12.37 4.23 13.35
CA ASP A 76 -11.87 4.04 14.70
C ASP A 76 -11.56 5.39 15.35
N SER A 77 -12.57 5.95 15.99
CA SER A 77 -12.49 7.28 16.61
C SER A 77 -11.55 7.35 17.82
N LEU A 78 -11.30 6.22 18.49
CA LEU A 78 -10.38 6.17 19.63
C LEU A 78 -8.94 6.27 19.14
N SER A 79 -8.57 5.46 18.17
CA SER A 79 -7.24 5.52 17.54
C SER A 79 -7.03 6.83 16.77
N GLU A 80 -8.06 7.37 16.12
CA GLU A 80 -7.99 8.67 15.45
C GLU A 80 -7.66 9.79 16.43
N LYS A 81 -8.31 9.82 17.58
CA LYS A 81 -8.05 10.83 18.62
C LYS A 81 -6.61 10.75 19.16
N GLN A 82 -6.04 9.56 19.23
CA GLN A 82 -4.69 9.32 19.78
C GLN A 82 -3.59 9.51 18.74
N PHE A 83 -3.78 9.04 17.51
CA PHE A 83 -2.74 8.93 16.50
C PHE A 83 -3.03 9.72 15.23
N GLY A 84 -4.25 10.24 15.06
CA GLY A 84 -4.65 10.95 13.86
C GLY A 84 -4.00 12.33 13.74
N MET A 85 -3.84 12.80 12.52
CA MET A 85 -3.44 14.18 12.26
C MET A 85 -4.64 15.14 12.28
N GLY A 86 -5.87 14.59 12.19
CA GLY A 86 -7.12 15.31 12.30
C GLY A 86 -7.16 16.59 11.48
N ASP A 87 -7.71 17.65 12.06
CA ASP A 87 -7.82 18.95 11.42
C ASP A 87 -6.51 19.74 11.31
N ARG A 88 -5.40 19.19 11.78
CA ARG A 88 -4.09 19.83 11.69
C ARG A 88 -3.49 19.78 10.30
N LEU A 89 -3.84 18.76 9.47
CA LEU A 89 -3.31 18.60 8.13
C LEU A 89 -4.13 19.38 7.10
N ARG A 90 -3.45 20.09 6.21
CA ARG A 90 -4.01 20.87 5.10
C ARG A 90 -3.30 20.55 3.80
N ALA A 91 -4.01 20.64 2.69
CA ALA A 91 -3.48 20.50 1.32
C ALA A 91 -3.59 21.82 0.57
N PHE A 92 -2.57 22.19 -0.20
CA PHE A 92 -2.50 23.38 -1.03
C PHE A 92 -1.88 23.05 -2.41
N PRO A 93 -2.65 23.16 -3.51
CA PRO A 93 -4.10 23.40 -3.57
C PRO A 93 -4.89 22.20 -3.09
N ARG A 94 -6.10 22.40 -2.59
CA ARG A 94 -7.00 21.34 -2.15
C ARG A 94 -7.89 20.82 -3.30
N THR A 95 -8.33 21.74 -4.15
CA THR A 95 -9.15 21.43 -5.34
C THR A 95 -8.57 22.16 -6.52
N PHE A 96 -8.43 21.50 -7.67
CA PHE A 96 -7.88 22.07 -8.88
C PHE A 96 -8.26 21.23 -10.11
N ILE A 97 -8.18 21.88 -11.28
CA ILE A 97 -8.28 21.19 -12.57
C ILE A 97 -6.86 20.86 -13.03
N LEU A 98 -6.62 19.62 -13.38
CA LEU A 98 -5.35 19.12 -13.87
C LEU A 98 -5.49 18.82 -15.36
N ALA A 99 -4.87 19.66 -16.19
CA ALA A 99 -4.91 19.51 -17.64
C ALA A 99 -4.22 18.21 -18.10
N PRO A 100 -4.48 17.76 -19.34
CA PRO A 100 -3.82 16.61 -19.92
C PRO A 100 -2.29 16.72 -19.85
N GLN A 101 -1.61 15.62 -19.55
CA GLN A 101 -0.15 15.50 -19.49
C GLN A 101 0.53 16.47 -18.51
N GLN A 102 -0.24 17.05 -17.57
CA GLN A 102 0.30 17.95 -16.56
C GLN A 102 0.49 17.28 -15.21
N GLN A 103 1.38 17.85 -14.42
CA GLN A 103 1.65 17.52 -13.03
C GLN A 103 1.41 18.75 -12.15
N GLN A 104 0.70 18.55 -11.05
CA GLN A 104 0.51 19.54 -10.00
C GLN A 104 1.20 19.08 -8.72
N THR A 105 1.98 19.97 -8.14
CA THR A 105 2.51 19.77 -6.79
C THR A 105 1.46 20.21 -5.76
N VAL A 106 1.09 19.30 -4.87
CA VAL A 106 0.25 19.57 -3.71
C VAL A 106 1.13 19.61 -2.47
N ARG A 107 1.22 20.78 -1.87
CA ARG A 107 1.91 20.96 -0.58
C ARG A 107 0.97 20.53 0.55
N LEU A 108 1.44 19.63 1.38
CA LEU A 108 0.79 19.22 2.62
C LEU A 108 1.42 20.00 3.77
N GLN A 109 0.60 20.53 4.66
CA GLN A 109 1.06 21.29 5.80
C GLN A 109 0.35 20.87 7.07
N VAL A 110 1.10 20.49 8.08
CA VAL A 110 0.59 20.19 9.42
C VAL A 110 0.75 21.40 10.30
N ARG A 111 -0.33 21.85 10.93
CA ARG A 111 -0.27 22.89 11.96
C ARG A 111 0.47 22.34 13.19
N PRO A 112 1.52 23.01 13.67
CA PRO A 112 2.23 22.59 14.86
C PRO A 112 1.31 22.48 16.09
N ASP A 113 1.51 21.44 16.87
CA ASP A 113 0.87 21.24 18.16
C ASP A 113 1.93 20.80 19.17
N ARG A 114 2.22 21.66 20.14
CA ARG A 114 3.25 21.43 21.16
C ARG A 114 2.78 20.51 22.30
N THR A 115 1.51 20.16 22.32
CA THR A 115 0.93 19.27 23.35
C THR A 115 1.04 17.79 22.97
N LEU A 116 1.48 17.50 21.74
CA LEU A 116 1.63 16.12 21.28
C LEU A 116 2.77 15.39 22.00
N SER A 117 2.48 14.18 22.43
CA SER A 117 3.49 13.26 22.91
C SER A 117 4.41 12.80 21.78
N ALA A 118 5.63 12.37 22.12
CA ALA A 118 6.51 11.74 21.15
C ALA A 118 5.88 10.48 20.57
N GLY A 119 5.92 10.37 19.23
CA GLY A 119 5.30 9.25 18.52
C GLY A 119 5.12 9.54 17.03
N THR A 120 4.61 8.55 16.30
CA THR A 120 4.26 8.70 14.88
C THR A 120 2.76 8.88 14.75
N TYR A 121 2.37 10.00 14.19
CA TYR A 121 0.99 10.34 13.84
C TYR A 121 0.75 10.02 12.36
N PHE A 122 -0.45 9.55 12.02
CA PHE A 122 -0.75 9.13 10.67
C PHE A 122 -2.19 9.46 10.27
N THR A 123 -2.41 9.50 8.97
CA THR A 123 -3.73 9.65 8.34
C THR A 123 -3.67 9.09 6.92
N ARG A 124 -4.80 9.10 6.23
CA ARG A 124 -4.89 8.81 4.80
C ARG A 124 -5.17 10.08 4.03
N ILE A 125 -4.47 10.24 2.91
CA ILE A 125 -4.76 11.25 1.90
C ILE A 125 -5.64 10.58 0.86
N LYS A 126 -6.85 11.08 0.69
CA LYS A 126 -7.75 10.66 -0.37
C LYS A 126 -7.72 11.70 -1.49
N VAL A 127 -7.26 11.28 -2.65
CA VAL A 127 -7.28 12.06 -3.88
C VAL A 127 -8.39 11.51 -4.75
N THR A 128 -9.40 12.33 -4.95
CA THR A 128 -10.52 12.03 -5.84
C THR A 128 -10.26 12.68 -7.18
N SER A 129 -10.35 11.91 -8.26
CA SER A 129 -10.30 12.42 -9.63
C SER A 129 -11.60 12.13 -10.38
N ASN A 130 -12.03 13.11 -11.16
CA ASN A 130 -13.21 13.02 -12.01
C ASN A 130 -12.87 13.67 -13.36
N ALA A 131 -13.17 12.96 -14.46
CA ALA A 131 -13.00 13.56 -15.77
C ALA A 131 -13.90 14.79 -15.89
N GLN A 132 -13.33 15.94 -16.25
CA GLN A 132 -14.10 17.15 -16.53
C GLN A 132 -14.84 16.93 -17.85
N THR A 133 -16.13 16.66 -17.76
CA THR A 133 -17.00 16.67 -18.94
C THR A 133 -17.34 18.10 -19.27
N THR A 134 -17.06 18.53 -20.51
CA THR A 134 -17.65 19.75 -21.05
C THR A 134 -19.16 19.50 -21.11
N ASP A 135 -19.95 20.44 -20.57
CA ASP A 135 -21.38 20.46 -20.79
C ASP A 135 -21.63 20.40 -22.30
N VAL A 136 -22.05 19.23 -22.79
CA VAL A 136 -22.52 19.13 -24.19
C VAL A 136 -23.83 19.86 -24.18
N GLU A 137 -23.89 21.02 -24.84
CA GLU A 137 -25.16 21.65 -25.16
C GLU A 137 -26.08 20.58 -25.76
N GLU A 138 -27.22 20.35 -25.10
CA GLU A 138 -28.26 19.46 -25.58
C GLU A 138 -28.71 19.97 -26.95
N THR A 139 -28.06 19.52 -28.02
CA THR A 139 -28.68 19.61 -29.34
C THR A 139 -29.79 18.55 -29.34
N ASN A 140 -31.04 19.07 -29.39
CA ASN A 140 -32.27 18.31 -29.53
C ASN A 140 -32.17 17.28 -30.65
N THR A 141 -31.77 16.09 -30.32
CA THR A 141 -31.94 14.88 -31.14
C THR A 141 -32.74 13.90 -30.29
N GLU A 142 -33.85 13.43 -30.81
CA GLU A 142 -34.73 12.41 -30.19
C GLU A 142 -33.92 11.11 -29.96
N GLY A 143 -33.31 11.01 -28.78
CA GLY A 143 -32.57 9.83 -28.33
C GLY A 143 -32.23 9.97 -26.85
N VAL A 144 -32.40 8.89 -26.09
CA VAL A 144 -31.95 8.81 -24.69
C VAL A 144 -30.44 8.71 -24.70
N SER A 145 -29.74 9.80 -24.32
CA SER A 145 -28.29 9.81 -24.09
C SER A 145 -28.02 9.51 -22.61
N THR A 146 -27.28 8.48 -22.32
CA THR A 146 -26.83 8.16 -20.95
C THR A 146 -25.34 8.49 -20.85
N GLN A 147 -24.99 9.47 -20.03
CA GLN A 147 -23.62 9.78 -19.72
C GLN A 147 -23.21 9.12 -18.39
N VAL A 148 -22.14 8.34 -18.39
CA VAL A 148 -21.59 7.72 -17.19
C VAL A 148 -20.33 8.46 -16.78
N ASN A 149 -20.37 9.13 -15.64
CA ASN A 149 -19.21 9.80 -15.06
C ASN A 149 -18.55 8.91 -14.02
N PHE A 150 -17.28 8.57 -14.24
CA PHE A 150 -16.49 7.79 -13.30
C PHE A 150 -15.73 8.72 -12.36
N LYS A 151 -15.84 8.44 -11.07
CA LYS A 151 -15.10 9.09 -10.00
C LYS A 151 -14.16 8.07 -9.37
N PHE A 152 -12.86 8.40 -9.33
CA PHE A 152 -11.85 7.50 -8.79
C PHE A 152 -11.29 8.10 -7.49
N ASP A 153 -11.28 7.28 -6.44
CA ASP A 153 -10.66 7.60 -5.17
C ASP A 153 -9.36 6.80 -5.02
N GLN A 154 -8.24 7.51 -4.92
CA GLN A 154 -6.95 6.91 -4.58
C GLN A 154 -6.59 7.32 -3.16
N ILE A 155 -6.21 6.33 -2.34
CA ILE A 155 -5.95 6.54 -0.92
C ILE A 155 -4.52 6.11 -0.61
N ILE A 156 -3.69 7.05 -0.15
CA ILE A 156 -2.30 6.83 0.24
C ILE A 156 -2.09 7.16 1.71
N ALA A 157 -0.97 6.71 2.28
CA ALA A 157 -0.63 6.98 3.68
C ALA A 157 0.13 8.31 3.84
N ALA A 158 -0.09 8.98 4.97
CA ALA A 158 0.73 10.09 5.41
C ALA A 158 1.16 9.90 6.86
N PHE A 159 2.41 10.20 7.17
CA PHE A 159 3.03 10.06 8.49
C PHE A 159 3.73 11.33 8.93
N GLN A 160 3.66 11.62 10.22
CA GLN A 160 4.42 12.66 10.89
C GLN A 160 5.10 12.07 12.13
N LYS A 161 6.41 12.16 12.21
CA LYS A 161 7.19 11.80 13.41
C LYS A 161 7.32 13.02 14.33
N VAL A 162 6.99 12.87 15.60
CA VAL A 162 7.09 13.92 16.63
C VAL A 162 8.01 13.41 17.73
N GLY A 163 9.06 14.16 18.04
CA GLY A 163 10.03 13.79 19.06
C GLY A 163 10.80 12.50 18.77
N ALA A 164 11.20 11.80 19.81
CA ALA A 164 11.88 10.51 19.67
C ALA A 164 10.87 9.40 19.37
N VAL A 165 11.13 8.64 18.32
CA VAL A 165 10.27 7.53 17.87
C VAL A 165 11.04 6.22 17.85
N SER A 166 10.36 5.14 18.20
CA SER A 166 10.89 3.79 18.14
C SER A 166 9.81 2.80 17.72
N THR A 167 10.22 1.69 17.14
CA THR A 167 9.33 0.58 16.78
C THR A 167 10.07 -0.74 16.91
N SER A 168 9.38 -1.80 17.26
CA SER A 168 9.86 -3.18 17.20
C SER A 168 8.68 -4.14 17.18
N LEU A 169 8.97 -5.44 17.06
CA LEU A 169 7.99 -6.52 17.12
C LEU A 169 8.36 -7.53 18.20
N GLU A 170 7.34 -8.00 18.90
CA GLU A 170 7.40 -9.19 19.74
C GLU A 170 6.45 -10.23 19.13
N PHE A 171 6.83 -11.50 19.09
CA PHE A 171 6.02 -12.57 18.54
C PHE A 171 5.48 -13.48 19.63
N GLY A 172 4.21 -13.85 19.49
CA GLY A 172 3.53 -14.86 20.28
C GLY A 172 3.47 -16.20 19.54
N GLU A 173 2.29 -16.82 19.54
CA GLU A 173 2.03 -18.07 18.85
C GLU A 173 2.11 -17.92 17.33
N VAL A 174 2.57 -18.99 16.65
CA VAL A 174 2.64 -19.02 15.18
C VAL A 174 1.81 -20.20 14.69
N GLU A 175 0.69 -19.90 14.07
CA GLU A 175 -0.16 -20.89 13.41
C GLU A 175 0.33 -21.11 11.96
N THR A 176 0.11 -22.31 11.44
CA THR A 176 0.49 -22.65 10.04
C THR A 176 -0.60 -23.45 9.36
N GLU A 177 -0.84 -23.15 8.09
CA GLU A 177 -1.77 -23.84 7.21
C GLU A 177 -1.06 -24.19 5.91
N ILE A 178 -1.27 -25.39 5.37
CA ILE A 178 -0.71 -25.80 4.08
C ILE A 178 -1.86 -26.17 3.15
N ALA A 179 -1.94 -25.48 2.03
CA ALA A 179 -2.91 -25.75 0.96
C ALA A 179 -2.31 -25.39 -0.42
N ASN A 180 -2.61 -26.20 -1.43
CA ASN A 180 -2.24 -25.91 -2.82
C ASN A 180 -0.75 -25.56 -3.02
N ASN A 181 0.15 -26.26 -2.35
CA ASN A 181 1.59 -26.02 -2.37
C ASN A 181 2.03 -24.64 -1.86
N ILE A 182 1.19 -24.02 -1.03
CA ILE A 182 1.47 -22.77 -0.32
C ILE A 182 1.37 -23.04 1.17
N VAL A 183 2.36 -22.61 1.93
CA VAL A 183 2.26 -22.52 3.38
C VAL A 183 1.90 -21.09 3.76
N ARG A 184 0.86 -20.93 4.57
CA ARG A 184 0.51 -19.69 5.27
C ARG A 184 1.04 -19.78 6.68
N ILE A 185 1.85 -18.85 7.07
CA ILE A 185 2.41 -18.70 8.41
C ILE A 185 1.72 -17.50 9.03
N ILE A 186 1.09 -17.68 10.20
CA ILE A 186 0.24 -16.69 10.84
C ILE A 186 0.79 -16.40 12.24
N PRO A 187 1.86 -15.62 12.36
CA PRO A 187 2.36 -15.20 13.65
C PRO A 187 1.39 -14.23 14.33
N GLU A 188 1.15 -14.43 15.61
CA GLU A 188 0.68 -13.37 16.47
C GLU A 188 1.84 -12.42 16.76
N PHE A 189 1.59 -11.11 16.66
CA PHE A 189 2.60 -10.09 16.90
C PHE A 189 2.07 -8.96 17.77
N LYS A 190 3.00 -8.33 18.48
CA LYS A 190 2.78 -7.10 19.23
C LYS A 190 3.76 -6.04 18.72
N VAL A 191 3.21 -4.91 18.25
CA VAL A 191 4.03 -3.75 17.92
C VAL A 191 4.40 -3.04 19.23
N THR A 192 5.69 -2.81 19.43
CA THR A 192 6.24 -2.10 20.60
C THR A 192 6.88 -0.79 20.19
N GLY A 193 6.96 0.15 21.13
CA GLY A 193 7.37 1.52 20.85
C GLY A 193 6.18 2.46 20.62
N ASN A 194 6.44 3.59 19.96
CA ASN A 194 5.45 4.64 19.71
C ASN A 194 5.27 4.97 18.22
N SER A 195 5.65 4.04 17.36
CA SER A 195 5.51 4.14 15.90
C SER A 195 5.04 2.83 15.29
N PRO A 196 4.21 2.86 14.23
CA PRO A 196 3.93 1.68 13.43
C PRO A 196 5.22 1.03 12.92
N TYR A 197 5.21 -0.29 12.79
CA TYR A 197 6.29 -1.03 12.16
C TYR A 197 6.08 -1.06 10.64
N LEU A 198 6.89 -0.28 9.92
CA LEU A 198 6.89 -0.23 8.46
C LEU A 198 8.15 -0.93 7.94
N GLY A 199 7.96 -1.99 7.17
CA GLY A 199 9.12 -2.77 6.75
C GLY A 199 8.78 -3.86 5.75
N SER A 200 9.58 -4.90 5.74
CA SER A 200 9.37 -6.13 4.99
C SER A 200 9.52 -7.35 5.90
N VAL A 201 8.92 -8.44 5.49
CA VAL A 201 9.13 -9.77 6.04
C VAL A 201 9.64 -10.67 4.94
N THR A 202 10.70 -11.41 5.24
CA THR A 202 11.23 -12.49 4.40
C THR A 202 10.90 -13.81 5.05
N ALA A 203 10.17 -14.68 4.35
CA ALA A 203 9.89 -16.06 4.75
C ALA A 203 10.88 -16.97 4.03
N SER A 204 11.65 -17.76 4.78
CA SER A 204 12.65 -18.68 4.25
C SER A 204 12.39 -20.10 4.74
N LEU A 205 12.12 -21.03 3.81
CA LEU A 205 12.03 -22.47 4.10
C LEU A 205 13.41 -23.08 4.16
N LYS A 206 13.75 -23.70 5.27
CA LYS A 206 15.07 -24.33 5.49
C LYS A 206 14.92 -25.82 5.76
N ASN A 207 15.85 -26.62 5.23
CA ASN A 207 15.98 -28.01 5.64
C ASN A 207 16.73 -28.13 6.97
N LYS A 208 16.86 -29.34 7.52
CA LYS A 208 17.53 -29.60 8.79
C LYS A 208 19.03 -29.27 8.81
N THR A 209 19.65 -29.08 7.64
CA THR A 209 21.04 -28.61 7.52
C THR A 209 21.16 -27.10 7.44
N GLY A 210 20.03 -26.37 7.47
CA GLY A 210 19.99 -24.91 7.38
C GLY A 210 20.05 -24.37 5.94
N GLN A 211 20.01 -25.22 4.92
CA GLN A 211 19.95 -24.80 3.53
C GLN A 211 18.58 -24.21 3.21
N VAL A 212 18.57 -23.04 2.58
CA VAL A 212 17.34 -22.38 2.10
C VAL A 212 16.86 -23.08 0.83
N LEU A 213 15.62 -23.54 0.84
CA LEU A 213 14.96 -24.24 -0.26
C LEU A 213 13.98 -23.36 -1.03
N ALA A 214 13.35 -22.40 -0.34
CA ALA A 214 12.47 -21.40 -0.92
C ALA A 214 12.54 -20.14 -0.07
N GLU A 215 12.34 -18.99 -0.72
CA GLU A 215 12.32 -17.69 -0.06
C GLU A 215 11.33 -16.77 -0.75
N GLN A 216 10.60 -16.00 0.04
CA GLN A 216 9.67 -14.99 -0.46
C GLN A 216 9.66 -13.78 0.46
N GLN A 217 9.72 -12.58 -0.13
CA GLN A 217 9.64 -11.32 0.61
C GLN A 217 8.33 -10.60 0.28
N GLN A 218 7.74 -9.98 1.30
CA GLN A 218 6.60 -9.09 1.15
C GLN A 218 6.74 -7.86 2.04
N THR A 219 6.13 -6.75 1.63
CA THR A 219 6.06 -5.54 2.46
C THR A 219 5.03 -5.67 3.56
N VAL A 220 5.33 -5.10 4.73
CA VAL A 220 4.42 -5.06 5.87
C VAL A 220 4.28 -3.64 6.41
N ALA A 221 3.08 -3.35 6.90
CA ALA A 221 2.76 -2.14 7.63
C ALA A 221 1.87 -2.54 8.82
N LEU A 222 2.49 -2.68 9.99
CA LEU A 222 1.85 -3.15 11.20
C LEU A 222 1.69 -1.97 12.16
N TYR A 223 0.44 -1.57 12.39
CA TYR A 223 0.14 -0.37 13.20
C TYR A 223 -0.10 -0.72 14.64
N PHE A 224 -0.78 -1.81 14.89
CA PHE A 224 -1.14 -2.30 16.22
C PHE A 224 -0.88 -3.82 16.29
N SER A 225 -1.01 -4.38 17.48
CA SER A 225 -0.88 -5.82 17.69
C SER A 225 -1.98 -6.61 16.98
N GLY A 226 -1.70 -7.84 16.60
CA GLY A 226 -2.65 -8.72 15.92
C GLY A 226 -1.98 -9.93 15.29
N LYS A 227 -2.62 -10.51 14.28
CA LYS A 227 -2.10 -11.61 13.47
C LYS A 227 -1.85 -11.11 12.04
N ARG A 228 -0.83 -11.60 11.36
CA ARG A 228 -0.58 -11.27 9.95
C ARG A 228 -0.07 -12.48 9.19
N SER A 229 -0.83 -12.96 8.23
CA SER A 229 -0.42 -14.08 7.39
C SER A 229 0.71 -13.70 6.45
N VAL A 230 1.69 -14.58 6.36
CA VAL A 230 2.80 -14.56 5.41
C VAL A 230 2.72 -15.83 4.58
N GLU A 231 2.69 -15.70 3.26
CA GLU A 231 2.59 -16.85 2.36
C GLU A 231 3.97 -17.17 1.79
N LEU A 232 4.25 -18.47 1.66
CA LEU A 232 5.44 -18.97 1.02
C LEU A 232 5.07 -20.15 0.11
N LYS A 233 5.43 -20.04 -1.17
CA LYS A 233 5.25 -21.14 -2.12
C LYS A 233 6.29 -22.21 -1.83
N LEU A 234 5.83 -23.44 -1.65
CA LEU A 234 6.70 -24.61 -1.46
C LEU A 234 7.27 -25.10 -2.80
N PRO A 235 8.47 -25.69 -2.83
CA PRO A 235 8.97 -26.39 -4.02
C PRO A 235 8.06 -27.56 -4.43
N ASP A 236 7.86 -27.75 -5.74
CA ASP A 236 6.89 -28.73 -6.26
C ASP A 236 7.19 -30.19 -5.85
N ASN A 237 8.46 -30.52 -5.61
CA ASN A 237 8.90 -31.86 -5.22
C ASN A 237 9.55 -31.87 -3.83
N LEU A 238 8.94 -31.19 -2.87
CA LEU A 238 9.46 -31.17 -1.51
C LEU A 238 9.24 -32.54 -0.85
N PRO A 239 10.29 -33.29 -0.43
CA PRO A 239 10.13 -34.58 0.22
C PRO A 239 9.35 -34.48 1.54
N SER A 240 8.69 -35.57 1.93
CA SER A 240 8.13 -35.67 3.29
C SER A 240 9.22 -35.51 4.34
N GLY A 241 8.94 -34.74 5.38
CA GLY A 241 9.93 -34.46 6.42
C GLY A 241 9.60 -33.23 7.25
N GLU A 242 10.55 -32.87 8.09
CA GLU A 242 10.46 -31.64 8.90
C GLU A 242 11.33 -30.55 8.29
N TYR A 243 10.78 -29.37 8.22
CA TYR A 243 11.40 -28.16 7.69
C TYR A 243 11.17 -27.01 8.66
N ASP A 244 12.08 -26.04 8.67
CA ASP A 244 11.91 -24.84 9.47
C ASP A 244 11.57 -23.67 8.53
N VAL A 245 10.53 -22.90 8.86
CA VAL A 245 10.24 -21.61 8.22
C VAL A 245 10.67 -20.51 9.16
N GLU A 246 11.66 -19.74 8.75
CA GLU A 246 12.11 -18.54 9.45
C GLU A 246 11.46 -17.32 8.82
N LEU A 247 10.80 -16.50 9.63
CA LEU A 247 10.34 -15.17 9.25
C LEU A 247 11.32 -14.13 9.79
N THR A 248 11.92 -13.35 8.88
CA THR A 248 12.81 -12.23 9.23
C THR A 248 12.12 -10.92 8.89
N TYR A 249 11.88 -10.09 9.91
CA TYR A 249 11.28 -8.77 9.77
C TYR A 249 12.37 -7.70 9.84
N GLU A 250 12.37 -6.79 8.85
CA GLU A 250 13.32 -5.68 8.77
C GLU A 250 12.58 -4.37 8.47
N THR A 251 13.02 -3.27 9.09
CA THR A 251 12.50 -1.92 8.80
C THR A 251 13.12 -1.37 7.52
N ARG A 252 12.96 -2.11 6.42
CA ARG A 252 13.44 -1.79 5.08
C ARG A 252 12.37 -2.05 4.04
N ARG A 253 12.19 -1.10 3.14
CA ARG A 253 11.24 -1.17 2.01
C ARG A 253 11.89 -0.61 0.75
N SER A 254 11.51 -1.11 -0.41
CA SER A 254 12.01 -0.62 -1.70
C SER A 254 11.32 0.67 -2.17
N ASP A 255 10.11 0.93 -1.68
CA ASP A 255 9.26 2.07 -2.04
C ASP A 255 9.35 3.25 -1.06
N ILE A 256 10.10 3.10 0.05
CA ILE A 256 10.27 4.15 1.06
C ILE A 256 11.77 4.30 1.38
N PRO A 257 12.31 5.52 1.32
CA PRO A 257 13.69 5.78 1.76
C PRO A 257 13.92 5.35 3.22
N SER A 258 15.07 4.75 3.51
CA SER A 258 15.39 4.29 4.86
C SER A 258 15.42 5.41 5.90
N THR A 259 15.69 6.64 5.49
CA THR A 259 15.67 7.86 6.34
C THR A 259 14.27 8.20 6.83
N ASP A 260 13.24 7.80 6.09
CA ASP A 260 11.85 8.06 6.42
C ASP A 260 11.26 6.97 7.32
N LEU A 261 11.86 5.77 7.32
CA LEU A 261 11.47 4.69 8.20
C LEU A 261 12.02 4.88 9.62
N VAL A 262 11.27 4.41 10.62
CA VAL A 262 11.79 4.26 11.98
C VAL A 262 12.57 2.95 12.02
N GLN A 263 13.88 3.06 12.22
CA GLN A 263 14.78 1.93 12.17
C GLN A 263 14.70 1.08 13.46
N SER A 264 14.73 -0.23 13.28
CA SER A 264 14.76 -1.24 14.35
C SER A 264 15.70 -2.38 13.94
N PRO A 265 16.37 -3.04 14.88
CA PRO A 265 17.05 -4.30 14.58
C PRO A 265 16.10 -5.31 13.95
N ALA A 266 16.63 -6.19 13.10
CA ALA A 266 15.85 -7.27 12.52
C ALA A 266 15.30 -8.20 13.61
N VAL A 267 14.03 -8.55 13.52
CA VAL A 267 13.34 -9.46 14.45
C VAL A 267 13.00 -10.75 13.71
N ARG A 268 13.21 -11.90 14.38
CA ARG A 268 12.99 -13.22 13.76
C ARG A 268 12.07 -14.07 14.61
N THR A 269 11.30 -14.91 13.93
CA THR A 269 10.56 -16.02 14.52
C THR A 269 10.66 -17.24 13.60
N THR A 270 10.61 -18.42 14.16
CA THR A 270 10.76 -19.68 13.39
C THR A 270 9.68 -20.66 13.82
N VAL A 271 9.11 -21.35 12.85
CA VAL A 271 8.15 -22.45 13.08
C VAL A 271 8.58 -23.69 12.31
N THR A 272 8.44 -24.87 12.90
CA THR A 272 8.72 -26.14 12.24
C THR A 272 7.47 -26.68 11.55
N LEU A 273 7.61 -26.97 10.26
CA LEU A 273 6.58 -27.59 9.42
C LEU A 273 6.84 -29.10 9.29
N LYS A 274 5.75 -29.88 9.34
CA LYS A 274 5.77 -31.32 9.00
C LYS A 274 5.08 -31.50 7.67
N ILE A 275 5.84 -31.82 6.62
CA ILE A 275 5.31 -32.12 5.29
C ILE A 275 5.02 -33.62 5.23
N GLN A 276 3.77 -33.97 4.97
CA GLN A 276 3.30 -35.33 4.69
C GLN A 276 2.84 -35.39 3.24
N GLN A 277 3.21 -36.44 2.54
CA GLN A 277 2.72 -36.72 1.19
C GLN A 277 1.37 -37.43 1.25
#